data_b87e92f17227fbfa774ed8e11c733edb
#
_entry.id   b87e92f17227fbfa774ed8e11c733edb
#
_cell.length_a   1.000
_cell.length_b   1.000
_cell.length_c   1.000
_cell.angle_alpha   90.00
_cell.angle_beta   90.00
_cell.angle_gamma   90.00
#
_symmetry.space_group_name_H-M   'P 1'
#
loop_
_entity.id
_entity.type
_entity.pdbx_description
1 polymer ?
#
loop_
_entity_poly.entity_id
_entity_poly.type
_entity_poly.pdbx_seq_one_letter_code
_entity_poly.pdbx_strand_id
1 'polypeptide(L)'
;MIIIDGKLITHNDSGNMPMLYQLDTTGIITDYIKYNYLANHDWEAIAQSNNAIHIADIGNNLGDRKDLKIYNVIKNGIWQEDIDIDISTITYSTQTDFKQRNQQHSYDAEAIIIINEVMYLFSKDWINFTTSIYSLPLYQDTSLNSHQSINTKGLVTDAAFNNNGTVLLCGYNQSLQPFIAQLKFKDGNFTLIKKVDLPIEGAQIEAIAYYGKNQKDQDVYYLTSEA
;
A
#
# COMPACT_ATOMS: atom_id res chain seq x y z
N MET A 1 3.49 3.17 -3.71
CA MET A 1 4.69 3.91 -4.23
C MET A 1 5.61 4.31 -3.09
N ILE A 2 6.95 4.30 -3.26
CA ILE A 2 7.96 4.72 -2.25
C ILE A 2 9.00 5.66 -2.88
N ILE A 3 9.81 6.31 -2.02
CA ILE A 3 10.93 7.17 -2.45
C ILE A 3 12.25 6.52 -2.00
N ILE A 4 13.17 6.30 -2.95
CA ILE A 4 14.54 5.86 -2.69
C ILE A 4 15.48 6.81 -3.43
N ASP A 5 16.42 7.43 -2.72
CA ASP A 5 17.43 8.37 -3.27
C ASP A 5 16.82 9.47 -4.16
N GLY A 6 15.65 9.99 -3.75
CA GLY A 6 14.93 11.05 -4.45
C GLY A 6 14.22 10.60 -5.74
N LYS A 7 14.15 9.29 -6.00
CA LYS A 7 13.40 8.70 -7.11
C LYS A 7 12.14 8.03 -6.59
N LEU A 8 11.10 8.07 -7.41
CA LEU A 8 9.85 7.36 -7.18
C LEU A 8 10.02 5.90 -7.62
N ILE A 9 9.67 4.94 -6.77
CA ILE A 9 9.65 3.52 -7.11
C ILE A 9 8.21 3.03 -6.99
N THR A 10 7.73 2.41 -8.06
CA THR A 10 6.35 1.90 -8.14
C THR A 10 6.30 0.56 -8.89
N HIS A 11 5.15 -0.04 -8.93
CA HIS A 11 4.84 -1.27 -9.68
C HIS A 11 3.52 -1.09 -10.42
N ASN A 12 3.22 -2.00 -11.33
CA ASN A 12 1.90 -2.15 -11.91
C ASN A 12 1.07 -3.15 -11.11
N ASP A 13 -0.23 -3.00 -11.20
CA ASP A 13 -1.26 -3.84 -10.67
C ASP A 13 -1.30 -5.25 -11.31
N SER A 14 -2.29 -6.05 -10.93
CA SER A 14 -2.55 -7.42 -11.39
C SER A 14 -2.54 -7.57 -12.91
N GLY A 15 -2.21 -8.79 -13.37
CA GLY A 15 -2.14 -9.10 -14.80
C GLY A 15 -0.90 -8.56 -15.52
N ASN A 16 -0.06 -7.80 -14.85
CA ASN A 16 1.20 -7.29 -15.35
C ASN A 16 2.38 -8.18 -14.94
N MET A 17 3.54 -7.97 -15.56
CA MET A 17 4.76 -8.65 -15.15
C MET A 17 5.19 -8.18 -13.75
N PRO A 18 5.90 -9.03 -12.96
CA PRO A 18 6.44 -8.65 -11.66
C PRO A 18 7.64 -7.70 -11.83
N MET A 19 7.33 -6.42 -11.97
CA MET A 19 8.31 -5.37 -12.28
C MET A 19 8.20 -4.21 -11.30
N LEU A 20 9.36 -3.63 -10.97
CA LEU A 20 9.43 -2.31 -10.37
C LEU A 20 9.91 -1.31 -11.40
N TYR A 21 9.38 -0.10 -11.32
CA TYR A 21 9.72 1.02 -12.17
C TYR A 21 10.30 2.15 -11.32
N GLN A 22 11.40 2.73 -11.78
CA GLN A 22 11.93 3.97 -11.24
C GLN A 22 11.47 5.13 -12.10
N LEU A 23 10.89 6.15 -11.46
CA LEU A 23 10.47 7.36 -12.12
C LEU A 23 11.24 8.57 -11.55
N ASP A 24 11.40 9.58 -12.36
CA ASP A 24 11.77 10.90 -11.87
C ASP A 24 10.54 11.64 -11.31
N THR A 25 10.75 12.82 -10.74
CA THR A 25 9.69 13.63 -10.13
C THR A 25 8.71 14.23 -11.14
N THR A 26 8.90 14.02 -12.44
CA THR A 26 7.98 14.40 -13.51
C THR A 26 7.12 13.22 -13.99
N GLY A 27 7.37 12.01 -13.44
CA GLY A 27 6.66 10.77 -13.80
C GLY A 27 7.27 10.02 -14.99
N ILE A 28 8.46 10.43 -15.47
CA ILE A 28 9.13 9.73 -16.55
C ILE A 28 9.87 8.52 -15.99
N ILE A 29 9.63 7.34 -16.59
CA ILE A 29 10.36 6.11 -16.26
C ILE A 29 11.83 6.28 -16.63
N THR A 30 12.71 6.14 -15.65
CA THR A 30 14.17 6.26 -15.81
C THR A 30 14.88 4.92 -15.74
N ASP A 31 14.27 3.93 -15.11
CA ASP A 31 14.80 2.57 -14.99
C ASP A 31 13.68 1.58 -14.63
N TYR A 32 13.94 0.29 -14.77
CA TYR A 32 13.03 -0.78 -14.35
C TYR A 32 13.79 -2.08 -14.06
N ILE A 33 13.19 -2.94 -13.23
CA ILE A 33 13.67 -4.31 -12.98
C ILE A 33 12.50 -5.28 -13.08
N LYS A 34 12.76 -6.44 -13.68
CA LYS A 34 11.84 -7.58 -13.71
C LYS A 34 12.39 -8.70 -12.82
N TYR A 35 11.59 -9.14 -11.88
CA TYR A 35 11.92 -10.29 -11.03
C TYR A 35 11.43 -11.59 -11.66
N ASN A 36 12.33 -12.37 -12.28
CA ASN A 36 11.98 -13.57 -13.05
C ASN A 36 11.36 -14.70 -12.21
N TYR A 37 11.58 -14.69 -10.91
CA TYR A 37 11.11 -15.74 -9.97
C TYR A 37 9.90 -15.34 -9.15
N LEU A 38 9.37 -14.13 -9.33
CA LEU A 38 8.15 -13.67 -8.69
C LEU A 38 6.95 -13.83 -9.61
N ALA A 39 5.77 -13.83 -9.00
CA ALA A 39 4.51 -13.66 -9.70
C ALA A 39 3.85 -12.35 -9.22
N ASN A 40 3.26 -11.61 -10.12
CA ASN A 40 2.32 -10.56 -9.80
C ASN A 40 0.92 -11.15 -9.97
N HIS A 41 0.32 -11.65 -8.87
CA HIS A 41 -1.07 -12.09 -8.89
C HIS A 41 -1.98 -10.89 -8.72
N ASP A 42 -1.67 -10.04 -7.72
CA ASP A 42 -2.43 -8.84 -7.40
C ASP A 42 -1.58 -7.94 -6.48
N TRP A 43 -0.52 -7.33 -7.06
CA TRP A 43 0.36 -6.42 -6.34
C TRP A 43 -0.34 -5.09 -6.12
N GLU A 44 -0.57 -4.73 -4.87
CA GLU A 44 -1.34 -3.55 -4.51
C GLU A 44 -0.48 -2.46 -3.87
N ALA A 45 0.57 -2.84 -3.13
CA ALA A 45 1.33 -1.87 -2.38
C ALA A 45 2.81 -2.18 -2.31
N ILE A 46 3.59 -1.13 -2.08
CA ILE A 46 5.02 -1.22 -1.80
C ILE A 46 5.38 -0.31 -0.62
N ALA A 47 6.14 -0.84 0.34
CA ALA A 47 6.67 -0.07 1.47
C ALA A 47 8.17 -0.33 1.66
N GLN A 48 8.83 0.45 2.49
CA GLN A 48 10.25 0.25 2.79
C GLN A 48 10.51 0.26 4.30
N SER A 49 11.35 -0.70 4.75
CA SER A 49 12.01 -0.70 6.05
C SER A 49 13.43 -0.14 5.95
N ASN A 50 14.22 -0.25 7.01
CA ASN A 50 15.63 0.18 6.97
C ASN A 50 16.42 -0.55 5.89
N ASN A 51 16.24 -1.88 5.76
CA ASN A 51 17.10 -2.74 4.95
C ASN A 51 16.44 -3.34 3.70
N ALA A 52 15.09 -3.26 3.59
CA ALA A 52 14.36 -3.89 2.50
C ALA A 52 13.24 -3.02 1.95
N ILE A 53 12.79 -3.36 0.76
CA ILE A 53 11.46 -3.01 0.27
C ILE A 53 10.55 -4.22 0.41
N HIS A 54 9.28 -3.97 0.59
CA HIS A 54 8.25 -4.96 0.81
C HIS A 54 7.16 -4.74 -0.24
N ILE A 55 7.02 -5.72 -1.15
CA ILE A 55 6.02 -5.69 -2.21
C ILE A 55 4.86 -6.57 -1.74
N ALA A 56 3.67 -6.01 -1.67
CA ALA A 56 2.50 -6.68 -1.15
C ALA A 56 1.61 -7.22 -2.28
N ASP A 57 1.60 -8.53 -2.44
CA ASP A 57 0.72 -9.30 -3.33
C ASP A 57 -0.52 -9.71 -2.52
N ILE A 58 -1.39 -8.74 -2.28
CA ILE A 58 -2.46 -8.80 -1.26
C ILE A 58 -3.84 -8.45 -1.78
N GLY A 59 -3.97 -8.00 -3.02
CA GLY A 59 -5.26 -7.75 -3.63
C GLY A 59 -6.12 -9.03 -3.64
N ASN A 60 -7.40 -8.87 -3.36
CA ASN A 60 -8.31 -9.99 -3.19
C ASN A 60 -9.75 -9.58 -3.55
N ASN A 61 -9.92 -8.89 -4.65
CA ASN A 61 -11.19 -8.33 -5.13
C ASN A 61 -12.36 -9.34 -5.14
N LEU A 62 -12.05 -10.62 -5.38
CA LEU A 62 -13.05 -11.71 -5.37
C LEU A 62 -13.26 -12.32 -3.99
N GLY A 63 -12.39 -12.08 -3.02
CA GLY A 63 -12.47 -12.64 -1.67
C GLY A 63 -12.13 -14.13 -1.57
N ASP A 64 -11.48 -14.72 -2.54
CA ASP A 64 -11.20 -16.16 -2.61
C ASP A 64 -9.72 -16.54 -2.48
N ARG A 65 -8.82 -15.57 -2.43
CA ARG A 65 -7.38 -15.80 -2.33
C ARG A 65 -6.98 -16.36 -0.96
N LYS A 66 -6.08 -17.35 -1.00
CA LYS A 66 -5.46 -18.01 0.16
C LYS A 66 -3.93 -17.91 0.16
N ASP A 67 -3.39 -17.22 -0.82
CA ASP A 67 -1.98 -17.15 -1.15
C ASP A 67 -1.42 -15.71 -1.04
N LEU A 68 -2.07 -14.88 -0.21
CA LEU A 68 -1.62 -13.51 0.03
C LEU A 68 -0.21 -13.51 0.63
N LYS A 69 0.66 -12.63 0.14
CA LYS A 69 2.07 -12.63 0.55
C LYS A 69 2.73 -11.26 0.45
N ILE A 70 3.84 -11.16 1.16
CA ILE A 70 4.76 -10.02 1.09
C ILE A 70 6.10 -10.54 0.55
N TYR A 71 6.57 -9.98 -0.52
CA TYR A 71 7.92 -10.21 -1.03
C TYR A 71 8.88 -9.20 -0.38
N ASN A 72 9.88 -9.71 0.34
CA ASN A 72 10.85 -8.91 1.09
C ASN A 72 12.17 -8.87 0.29
N VAL A 73 12.44 -7.75 -0.38
CA VAL A 73 13.59 -7.56 -1.28
C VAL A 73 14.62 -6.66 -0.60
N ILE A 74 15.88 -7.14 -0.46
CA ILE A 74 16.96 -6.35 0.16
C ILE A 74 17.26 -5.11 -0.67
N LYS A 75 17.27 -3.92 -0.06
CA LYS A 75 17.45 -2.62 -0.75
C LYS A 75 18.68 -2.55 -1.64
N ASN A 76 19.83 -3.05 -1.17
CA ASN A 76 21.09 -2.99 -1.92
C ASN A 76 21.10 -3.86 -3.19
N GLY A 77 20.07 -4.65 -3.41
CA GLY A 77 19.94 -5.54 -4.57
C GLY A 77 18.67 -5.36 -5.37
N ILE A 78 17.85 -4.32 -5.12
CA ILE A 78 16.53 -4.15 -5.77
C ILE A 78 16.61 -4.10 -7.30
N TRP A 79 17.76 -3.75 -7.86
CA TRP A 79 18.01 -3.70 -9.31
C TRP A 79 18.76 -4.92 -9.84
N GLN A 80 18.76 -6.05 -9.10
CA GLN A 80 19.37 -7.32 -9.51
C GLN A 80 18.28 -8.35 -9.81
N GLU A 81 18.32 -8.97 -10.99
CA GLU A 81 17.32 -9.95 -11.44
C GLU A 81 17.31 -11.24 -10.58
N ASP A 82 18.47 -11.65 -10.12
CA ASP A 82 18.70 -12.92 -9.39
C ASP A 82 18.93 -12.69 -7.88
N ILE A 83 18.21 -11.73 -7.29
CA ILE A 83 18.31 -11.47 -5.86
C ILE A 83 17.47 -12.50 -5.07
N ASP A 84 18.02 -12.94 -3.94
CA ASP A 84 17.27 -13.74 -2.98
C ASP A 84 16.16 -12.89 -2.35
N ILE A 85 14.91 -13.40 -2.43
CA ILE A 85 13.72 -12.74 -1.92
C ILE A 85 13.11 -13.63 -0.86
N ASP A 86 13.02 -13.09 0.35
CA ASP A 86 12.27 -13.74 1.42
C ASP A 86 10.77 -13.50 1.23
N ILE A 87 9.94 -14.50 1.49
CA ILE A 87 8.49 -14.44 1.27
C ILE A 87 7.77 -14.72 2.58
N SER A 88 6.96 -13.77 3.02
CA SER A 88 6.05 -13.95 4.16
C SER A 88 4.63 -14.14 3.66
N THR A 89 3.95 -15.16 4.17
CA THR A 89 2.53 -15.42 3.86
C THR A 89 1.62 -14.76 4.88
N ILE A 90 0.48 -14.26 4.41
CA ILE A 90 -0.51 -13.65 5.28
C ILE A 90 -1.90 -14.26 5.04
N THR A 91 -2.68 -14.34 6.10
CA THR A 91 -4.08 -14.78 6.07
C THR A 91 -4.91 -13.91 7.00
N TYR A 92 -6.19 -13.75 6.71
CA TYR A 92 -7.11 -13.10 7.66
C TYR A 92 -7.68 -14.15 8.62
N SER A 93 -7.46 -13.99 9.94
CA SER A 93 -7.90 -14.94 10.96
C SER A 93 -9.41 -15.17 10.98
N THR A 94 -10.18 -14.19 10.52
CA THR A 94 -11.65 -14.23 10.50
C THR A 94 -12.23 -14.66 9.15
N GLN A 95 -11.39 -14.81 8.11
CA GLN A 95 -11.86 -15.27 6.80
C GLN A 95 -11.97 -16.80 6.79
N THR A 96 -13.19 -17.32 6.89
CA THR A 96 -13.47 -18.76 6.88
C THR A 96 -14.16 -19.24 5.61
N ASP A 97 -14.67 -18.32 4.80
CA ASP A 97 -15.34 -18.58 3.52
C ASP A 97 -14.59 -17.91 2.37
N PHE A 98 -14.20 -18.71 1.40
CA PHE A 98 -13.41 -18.30 0.23
C PHE A 98 -14.22 -18.45 -1.07
N LYS A 99 -15.55 -18.38 -1.00
CA LYS A 99 -16.38 -18.27 -2.18
C LYS A 99 -16.20 -16.91 -2.82
N GLN A 100 -16.10 -16.88 -4.13
CA GLN A 100 -16.01 -15.64 -4.89
C GLN A 100 -17.20 -14.73 -4.62
N ARG A 101 -16.92 -13.49 -4.25
CA ARG A 101 -17.90 -12.43 -3.95
C ARG A 101 -17.34 -11.10 -4.41
N ASN A 102 -17.29 -10.89 -5.71
CA ASN A 102 -16.68 -9.69 -6.29
C ASN A 102 -17.10 -8.43 -5.53
N GLN A 103 -16.13 -7.79 -4.85
CA GLN A 103 -16.31 -6.55 -4.09
C GLN A 103 -17.44 -6.59 -3.03
N GLN A 104 -17.75 -7.77 -2.48
CA GLN A 104 -18.79 -7.96 -1.46
C GLN A 104 -18.24 -8.61 -0.18
N HIS A 105 -17.07 -8.18 0.25
CA HIS A 105 -16.37 -8.65 1.44
C HIS A 105 -15.41 -7.57 1.97
N SER A 106 -14.79 -7.81 3.11
CA SER A 106 -13.88 -6.89 3.79
C SER A 106 -12.44 -7.43 3.85
N TYR A 107 -12.10 -8.43 3.01
CA TYR A 107 -10.80 -9.13 3.02
C TYR A 107 -9.95 -8.76 1.82
N ASP A 108 -10.05 -7.52 1.40
CA ASP A 108 -9.22 -6.90 0.39
C ASP A 108 -8.31 -5.85 1.05
N ALA A 109 -7.11 -5.64 0.52
CA ALA A 109 -6.19 -4.65 1.06
C ALA A 109 -5.30 -4.10 -0.04
N GLU A 110 -5.07 -2.79 -0.01
CA GLU A 110 -4.34 -2.08 -1.04
C GLU A 110 -3.26 -1.13 -0.49
N ALA A 111 -3.08 -1.06 0.83
CA ALA A 111 -2.11 -0.16 1.42
C ALA A 111 -1.30 -0.80 2.53
N ILE A 112 0.02 -0.57 2.51
CA ILE A 112 0.93 -0.90 3.60
C ILE A 112 1.87 0.26 3.90
N ILE A 113 2.19 0.45 5.17
CA ILE A 113 3.28 1.34 5.63
C ILE A 113 4.12 0.62 6.66
N ILE A 114 5.35 1.09 6.86
CA ILE A 114 6.22 0.59 7.93
C ILE A 114 6.55 1.73 8.88
N ILE A 115 6.30 1.49 10.17
CA ILE A 115 6.62 2.42 11.25
C ILE A 115 7.35 1.64 12.34
N ASN A 116 8.59 2.04 12.67
CA ASN A 116 9.42 1.41 13.70
C ASN A 116 9.57 -0.12 13.48
N GLU A 117 9.84 -0.55 12.24
CA GLU A 117 9.99 -1.95 11.82
C GLU A 117 8.74 -2.82 12.07
N VAL A 118 7.57 -2.21 12.17
CA VAL A 118 6.26 -2.88 12.17
C VAL A 118 5.53 -2.49 10.90
N MET A 119 5.03 -3.47 10.17
CA MET A 119 4.17 -3.23 9.00
C MET A 119 2.73 -3.01 9.47
N TYR A 120 2.10 -1.98 8.93
CA TYR A 120 0.66 -1.72 9.09
C TYR A 120 -0.01 -1.85 7.73
N LEU A 121 -1.02 -2.69 7.67
CA LEU A 121 -1.84 -2.96 6.49
C LEU A 121 -3.21 -2.34 6.69
N PHE A 122 -3.72 -1.69 5.65
CA PHE A 122 -5.03 -1.05 5.62
C PHE A 122 -5.91 -1.77 4.61
N SER A 123 -7.09 -2.26 5.08
CA SER A 123 -8.02 -2.96 4.20
C SER A 123 -8.81 -2.00 3.31
N LYS A 124 -9.26 -2.53 2.19
CA LYS A 124 -10.26 -1.92 1.31
C LYS A 124 -11.60 -2.61 1.57
N ASP A 125 -12.38 -2.08 2.51
CA ASP A 125 -13.67 -2.68 2.89
C ASP A 125 -14.77 -2.24 1.92
N TRP A 126 -15.10 -3.10 0.99
CA TRP A 126 -16.11 -2.86 -0.05
C TRP A 126 -17.54 -2.76 0.48
N ILE A 127 -17.81 -3.27 1.69
CA ILE A 127 -19.16 -3.29 2.28
C ILE A 127 -19.43 -2.00 3.06
N ASN A 128 -18.49 -1.64 3.94
CA ASN A 128 -18.71 -0.58 4.92
C ASN A 128 -18.05 0.74 4.55
N PHE A 129 -17.20 0.76 3.51
CA PHE A 129 -16.38 1.95 3.15
C PHE A 129 -15.56 2.46 4.32
N THR A 130 -14.98 1.50 5.05
CA THR A 130 -14.05 1.69 6.16
C THR A 130 -12.71 1.07 5.82
N THR A 131 -11.70 1.32 6.64
CA THR A 131 -10.45 0.58 6.60
C THR A 131 -10.20 -0.07 7.95
N SER A 132 -9.97 -1.37 7.96
CA SER A 132 -9.46 -2.10 9.12
C SER A 132 -7.94 -2.07 9.09
N ILE A 133 -7.33 -1.91 10.26
CA ILE A 133 -5.87 -1.80 10.41
C ILE A 133 -5.35 -3.05 11.08
N TYR A 134 -4.34 -3.63 10.46
CA TYR A 134 -3.64 -4.82 10.93
C TYR A 134 -2.17 -4.47 11.14
N SER A 135 -1.57 -4.96 12.21
CA SER A 135 -0.12 -4.87 12.43
C SER A 135 0.50 -6.25 12.32
N LEU A 136 1.62 -6.35 11.64
CA LEU A 136 2.35 -7.60 11.46
C LEU A 136 3.87 -7.36 11.54
N PRO A 137 4.61 -8.32 12.13
CA PRO A 137 6.06 -8.26 12.13
C PRO A 137 6.60 -8.45 10.71
N LEU A 138 7.76 -7.87 10.42
CA LEU A 138 8.45 -8.09 9.15
C LEU A 138 9.02 -9.52 9.08
N TYR A 139 9.11 -10.08 7.88
CA TYR A 139 9.72 -11.39 7.61
C TYR A 139 9.08 -12.58 8.33
N GLN A 140 7.79 -12.54 8.62
CA GLN A 140 7.08 -13.61 9.34
C GLN A 140 5.74 -13.92 8.72
N ASP A 141 5.42 -15.20 8.61
CA ASP A 141 4.07 -15.65 8.30
C ASP A 141 3.10 -15.20 9.39
N THR A 142 1.98 -14.60 9.00
CA THR A 142 1.09 -13.97 9.98
C THR A 142 -0.38 -14.23 9.66
N SER A 143 -1.12 -14.60 10.70
CA SER A 143 -2.59 -14.57 10.68
C SER A 143 -3.08 -13.21 11.18
N LEU A 144 -3.62 -12.40 10.29
CA LEU A 144 -3.99 -11.01 10.52
C LEU A 144 -5.21 -10.91 11.44
N ASN A 145 -5.07 -10.16 12.53
CA ASN A 145 -6.15 -9.73 13.40
C ASN A 145 -6.23 -8.22 13.38
N SER A 146 -7.39 -7.68 13.00
CA SER A 146 -7.62 -6.25 13.04
C SER A 146 -7.64 -5.76 14.48
N HIS A 147 -6.86 -4.73 14.77
CA HIS A 147 -6.85 -4.10 16.09
C HIS A 147 -7.59 -2.75 16.10
N GLN A 148 -7.90 -2.21 14.93
CA GLN A 148 -8.60 -0.93 14.78
C GLN A 148 -9.34 -0.87 13.45
N SER A 149 -10.43 -0.07 13.39
CA SER A 149 -11.09 0.30 12.14
C SER A 149 -11.34 1.81 12.13
N ILE A 150 -11.22 2.42 10.95
CA ILE A 150 -11.44 3.85 10.72
C ILE A 150 -12.50 4.02 9.63
N ASN A 151 -13.52 4.82 9.94
CA ASN A 151 -14.53 5.16 8.94
C ASN A 151 -14.02 6.28 8.02
N THR A 152 -13.45 5.87 6.90
CA THR A 152 -12.96 6.76 5.84
C THR A 152 -14.07 7.26 4.92
N LYS A 153 -15.27 6.65 4.97
CA LYS A 153 -16.36 6.88 4.01
C LYS A 153 -15.87 6.75 2.56
N GLY A 154 -15.03 5.79 2.30
CA GLY A 154 -14.43 5.52 1.00
C GLY A 154 -13.44 4.37 1.08
N LEU A 155 -13.02 3.90 -0.08
CA LEU A 155 -12.07 2.81 -0.27
C LEU A 155 -10.66 3.38 -0.22
N VAL A 156 -9.80 2.82 0.63
CA VAL A 156 -8.39 3.20 0.73
C VAL A 156 -7.60 2.42 -0.31
N THR A 157 -6.75 3.10 -1.07
CA THR A 157 -5.92 2.53 -2.14
C THR A 157 -4.42 2.59 -1.86
N ASP A 158 -3.94 3.56 -1.07
CA ASP A 158 -2.54 3.56 -0.60
C ASP A 158 -2.38 4.44 0.65
N ALA A 159 -1.21 4.35 1.28
CA ALA A 159 -0.85 5.07 2.49
C ALA A 159 0.61 5.54 2.47
N ALA A 160 0.87 6.72 3.05
CA ALA A 160 2.22 7.24 3.23
C ALA A 160 2.44 7.78 4.64
N PHE A 161 3.59 7.46 5.23
CA PHE A 161 4.02 7.95 6.55
C PHE A 161 5.12 8.99 6.41
N ASN A 162 4.98 10.13 7.07
CA ASN A 162 5.93 11.24 6.98
C ASN A 162 7.10 11.17 7.98
N ASN A 163 7.28 10.03 8.64
CA ASN A 163 8.29 9.81 9.69
C ASN A 163 8.17 10.74 10.92
N ASN A 164 7.09 11.50 11.03
CA ASN A 164 6.83 12.42 12.14
C ASN A 164 5.39 12.29 12.70
N GLY A 165 4.87 11.06 12.72
CA GLY A 165 3.57 10.74 13.31
C GLY A 165 2.36 11.06 12.44
N THR A 166 2.52 11.56 11.22
CA THR A 166 1.42 11.76 10.27
C THR A 166 1.40 10.66 9.22
N VAL A 167 0.22 10.07 9.04
CA VAL A 167 -0.06 9.15 7.93
C VAL A 167 -1.12 9.79 7.04
N LEU A 168 -0.89 9.79 5.74
CA LEU A 168 -1.91 10.11 4.76
C LEU A 168 -2.37 8.82 4.09
N LEU A 169 -3.69 8.65 4.03
CA LEU A 169 -4.34 7.65 3.18
C LEU A 169 -4.87 8.35 1.95
N CYS A 170 -4.75 7.74 0.78
CA CYS A 170 -5.50 8.14 -0.41
C CYS A 170 -6.55 7.08 -0.74
N GLY A 171 -7.47 7.43 -1.63
CA GLY A 171 -8.51 6.55 -2.10
C GLY A 171 -9.66 7.33 -2.75
N TYR A 172 -10.79 6.67 -2.93
CA TYR A 172 -11.99 7.26 -3.54
C TYR A 172 -13.27 6.85 -2.82
N ASN A 173 -14.29 7.67 -2.91
CA ASN A 173 -15.60 7.39 -2.34
C ASN A 173 -16.51 6.64 -3.35
N GLN A 174 -17.74 6.32 -2.96
CA GLN A 174 -18.71 5.64 -3.82
C GLN A 174 -19.03 6.35 -5.15
N SER A 175 -18.78 7.65 -5.22
CA SER A 175 -18.97 8.45 -6.44
C SER A 175 -17.68 8.59 -7.24
N LEU A 176 -16.66 7.77 -6.95
CA LEU A 176 -15.32 7.83 -7.54
C LEU A 176 -14.62 9.18 -7.32
N GLN A 177 -15.06 9.96 -6.32
CA GLN A 177 -14.40 11.20 -5.95
C GLN A 177 -13.17 10.87 -5.10
N PRO A 178 -11.95 11.21 -5.54
CA PRO A 178 -10.74 10.93 -4.79
C PRO A 178 -10.65 11.77 -3.52
N PHE A 179 -10.01 11.22 -2.50
CA PHE A 179 -9.79 11.89 -1.22
C PHE A 179 -8.39 11.64 -0.66
N ILE A 180 -8.00 12.51 0.27
CA ILE A 180 -6.90 12.29 1.22
C ILE A 180 -7.47 12.32 2.63
N ALA A 181 -7.12 11.32 3.43
CA ALA A 181 -7.42 11.27 4.85
C ALA A 181 -6.12 11.36 5.66
N GLN A 182 -6.03 12.36 6.53
CA GLN A 182 -4.91 12.55 7.43
C GLN A 182 -5.17 11.83 8.75
N LEU A 183 -4.27 10.94 9.11
CA LEU A 183 -4.26 10.25 10.40
C LEU A 183 -3.07 10.74 11.24
N LYS A 184 -3.25 10.72 12.56
CA LYS A 184 -2.17 10.82 13.53
C LYS A 184 -1.85 9.42 14.06
N PHE A 185 -0.60 9.01 13.94
CA PHE A 185 -0.09 7.79 14.54
C PHE A 185 0.52 8.10 15.92
N LYS A 186 0.13 7.32 16.92
CA LYS A 186 0.72 7.36 18.26
C LYS A 186 0.56 6.00 18.94
N ASP A 187 1.65 5.43 19.44
CA ASP A 187 1.66 4.22 20.27
C ASP A 187 0.88 3.05 19.64
N GLY A 188 1.07 2.82 18.33
CA GLY A 188 0.40 1.75 17.58
C GLY A 188 -1.03 2.07 17.13
N ASN A 189 -1.56 3.24 17.46
CA ASN A 189 -2.93 3.64 17.14
C ASN A 189 -2.99 4.78 16.12
N PHE A 190 -4.05 4.80 15.32
CA PHE A 190 -4.30 5.79 14.29
C PHE A 190 -5.57 6.57 14.61
N THR A 191 -5.50 7.89 14.59
CA THR A 191 -6.65 8.77 14.81
C THR A 191 -6.90 9.60 13.56
N LEU A 192 -8.11 9.52 13.00
CA LEU A 192 -8.51 10.35 11.86
C LEU A 192 -8.61 11.82 12.32
N ILE A 193 -7.80 12.67 11.71
CA ILE A 193 -7.75 14.10 11.99
C ILE A 193 -8.62 14.87 11.00
N LYS A 194 -8.48 14.54 9.70
CA LYS A 194 -9.16 15.26 8.64
C LYS A 194 -9.29 14.38 7.40
N LYS A 195 -10.38 14.54 6.67
CA LYS A 195 -10.54 14.02 5.30
C LYS A 195 -10.87 15.17 4.37
N VAL A 196 -10.30 15.17 3.17
CA VAL A 196 -10.52 16.20 2.14
C VAL A 196 -10.72 15.50 0.82
N ASP A 197 -11.80 15.82 0.14
CA ASP A 197 -12.00 15.37 -1.24
C ASP A 197 -11.12 16.23 -2.16
N LEU A 198 -10.46 15.59 -3.11
CA LEU A 198 -9.58 16.27 -4.05
C LEU A 198 -10.40 16.81 -5.23
N PRO A 199 -10.14 18.03 -5.70
CA PRO A 199 -10.87 18.63 -6.83
C PRO A 199 -10.33 18.09 -8.18
N ILE A 200 -10.27 16.76 -8.31
CA ILE A 200 -9.80 16.04 -9.49
C ILE A 200 -10.94 15.13 -9.92
N GLU A 201 -11.50 15.37 -11.08
CA GLU A 201 -12.60 14.54 -11.60
C GLU A 201 -12.04 13.38 -12.45
N GLY A 202 -12.63 12.20 -12.29
CA GLY A 202 -12.37 11.04 -13.12
C GLY A 202 -11.02 10.34 -12.90
N ALA A 203 -10.27 10.71 -11.85
CA ALA A 203 -9.02 10.06 -11.52
C ALA A 203 -9.19 9.12 -10.32
N GLN A 204 -8.87 7.85 -10.48
CA GLN A 204 -8.68 6.94 -9.36
C GLN A 204 -7.25 7.12 -8.84
N ILE A 205 -7.11 7.71 -7.64
CA ILE A 205 -5.79 7.84 -7.00
C ILE A 205 -5.44 6.49 -6.40
N GLU A 206 -4.36 5.89 -6.90
CA GLU A 206 -3.95 4.53 -6.52
C GLU A 206 -2.62 4.49 -5.76
N ALA A 207 -1.83 5.57 -5.78
CA ALA A 207 -0.63 5.60 -4.97
C ALA A 207 -0.32 6.96 -4.37
N ILE A 208 0.32 6.93 -3.18
CA ILE A 208 0.83 8.11 -2.47
C ILE A 208 2.21 7.82 -1.88
N ALA A 209 3.15 8.76 -2.02
CA ALA A 209 4.46 8.68 -1.37
C ALA A 209 4.85 9.99 -0.70
N TYR A 210 5.40 9.90 0.49
CA TYR A 210 6.02 11.05 1.17
C TYR A 210 7.40 11.31 0.59
N TYR A 211 7.59 12.49 0.01
CA TYR A 211 8.86 12.87 -0.62
C TYR A 211 9.83 13.56 0.34
N GLY A 212 9.30 14.26 1.32
CA GLY A 212 10.10 15.06 2.23
C GLY A 212 9.50 16.44 2.46
N LYS A 213 10.32 17.42 2.81
CA LYS A 213 9.88 18.79 3.06
C LYS A 213 10.39 19.75 1.97
N ASN A 214 9.58 20.74 1.64
CA ASN A 214 9.98 21.84 0.78
C ASN A 214 10.77 22.92 1.56
N GLN A 215 11.22 23.97 0.85
CA GLN A 215 11.96 25.08 1.44
C GLN A 215 11.17 25.87 2.52
N LYS A 216 9.85 25.69 2.60
CA LYS A 216 8.96 26.31 3.59
C LYS A 216 8.62 25.38 4.75
N ASP A 217 9.36 24.27 4.92
CA ASP A 217 9.14 23.23 5.93
C ASP A 217 7.76 22.53 5.83
N GLN A 218 7.15 22.52 4.66
CA GLN A 218 5.89 21.85 4.40
C GLN A 218 6.14 20.45 3.85
N ASP A 219 5.38 19.46 4.33
CA ASP A 219 5.43 18.09 3.82
C ASP A 219 4.97 18.04 2.36
N VAL A 220 5.73 17.33 1.52
CA VAL A 220 5.47 17.13 0.10
C VAL A 220 5.18 15.65 -0.15
N TYR A 221 4.12 15.39 -0.90
CA TYR A 221 3.72 14.05 -1.31
C TYR A 221 3.53 14.00 -2.82
N TYR A 222 3.85 12.85 -3.41
CA TYR A 222 3.48 12.52 -4.78
C TYR A 222 2.27 11.59 -4.77
N LEU A 223 1.39 11.82 -5.72
CA LEU A 223 0.20 11.01 -5.97
C LEU A 223 0.23 10.52 -7.42
N THR A 224 -0.20 9.31 -7.65
CA THR A 224 -0.45 8.79 -9.01
C THR A 224 -1.88 8.29 -9.12
N SER A 225 -2.41 8.32 -10.34
CA SER A 225 -3.72 7.79 -10.67
C SER A 225 -3.60 6.77 -11.81
N GLU A 226 -4.49 5.82 -11.84
CA GLU A 226 -4.78 5.09 -13.07
C GLU A 226 -5.46 6.00 -14.10
N ALA A 227 -5.14 5.78 -15.38
CA ALA A 227 -5.67 6.54 -16.52
C ALA A 227 -6.88 5.86 -17.11
#